data_8f08afd5f7884e12aca1b6bd4ed3618f
#
_entry.id   8f08afd5f7884e12aca1b6bd4ed3618f
#
_cell.length_a   1.000
_cell.length_b   1.000
_cell.length_c   1.000
_cell.angle_alpha   90.00
_cell.angle_beta   90.00
_cell.angle_gamma   90.00
#
_symmetry.space_group_name_H-M   'P 1'
#
loop_
_entity.id
_entity.type
_entity.pdbx_description
1 polymer ?
#
loop_
_entity_poly.entity_id
_entity_poly.type
_entity_poly.pdbx_seq_one_letter_code
_entity_poly.pdbx_strand_id
1 'polypeptide(L)'
;MKRLIPDYYCKSIFDIPLSFFKEHNITHVFSDLDNTLDAYNIFYPTPRVFKLVDDLKKEDITLIIISNNHENRVKDYASPLNVNYMYESGKPFKKKILKYISDNNLNKESVILIGDQLLTDVQCGKNAKIKVLLTDRIVPIDQPVTRINRIFDNFFRKKMRKKGILQNREVK
;
A
#
# COMPACT_ATOMS: atom_id res chain seq x y z
N MET A 1 -7.91 18.50 0.79
CA MET A 1 -6.94 18.01 1.78
C MET A 1 -7.48 16.89 2.65
N LYS A 2 -8.70 16.95 3.21
CA LYS A 2 -9.26 15.86 4.07
C LYS A 2 -9.19 14.46 3.43
N ARG A 3 -9.44 14.34 2.12
CA ARG A 3 -9.41 13.05 1.38
C ARG A 3 -8.01 12.45 1.16
N LEU A 4 -6.94 13.22 1.40
CA LEU A 4 -5.55 12.76 1.26
C LEU A 4 -4.89 12.45 2.61
N ILE A 5 -5.63 12.59 3.71
CA ILE A 5 -5.11 12.25 5.04
C ILE A 5 -5.27 10.75 5.24
N PRO A 6 -4.15 10.00 5.40
CA PRO A 6 -4.21 8.56 5.67
C PRO A 6 -4.80 8.31 7.06
N ASP A 7 -5.28 7.09 7.32
CA ASP A 7 -5.71 6.71 8.67
C ASP A 7 -4.51 6.45 9.56
N TYR A 8 -3.46 5.84 8.99
CA TYR A 8 -2.21 5.47 9.67
C TYR A 8 -1.01 5.88 8.83
N TYR A 9 0.14 6.01 9.48
CA TYR A 9 1.43 6.28 8.86
C TYR A 9 2.50 5.38 9.47
N CYS A 10 3.43 4.88 8.66
CA CYS A 10 4.64 4.21 9.09
C CYS A 10 5.78 4.56 8.14
N LYS A 11 7.03 4.52 8.58
CA LYS A 11 8.16 4.79 7.68
C LYS A 11 8.29 3.75 6.58
N SER A 12 8.05 2.50 6.92
CA SER A 12 8.13 1.38 5.99
C SER A 12 7.05 0.35 6.29
N ILE A 13 6.61 -0.39 5.29
CA ILE A 13 5.72 -1.55 5.50
C ILE A 13 6.36 -2.60 6.40
N PHE A 14 7.70 -2.70 6.38
CA PHE A 14 8.46 -3.65 7.18
C PHE A 14 8.58 -3.26 8.66
N ASP A 15 8.28 -2.01 9.00
CA ASP A 15 8.31 -1.50 10.37
C ASP A 15 6.94 -1.60 11.05
N ILE A 16 5.90 -2.09 10.36
CA ILE A 16 4.57 -2.25 10.92
C ILE A 16 4.56 -3.50 11.81
N PRO A 17 4.30 -3.37 13.13
CA PRO A 17 4.24 -4.53 14.01
C PRO A 17 3.03 -5.41 13.67
N LEU A 18 3.18 -6.72 13.78
CA LEU A 18 2.07 -7.66 13.51
C LEU A 18 0.87 -7.45 14.45
N SER A 19 1.14 -6.97 15.68
CA SER A 19 0.08 -6.59 16.64
C SER A 19 -0.86 -5.52 16.08
N PHE A 20 -0.35 -4.58 15.28
CA PHE A 20 -1.17 -3.55 14.63
C PHE A 20 -2.31 -4.15 13.81
N PHE A 21 -2.03 -5.18 13.00
CA PHE A 21 -3.04 -5.80 12.17
C PHE A 21 -4.11 -6.51 13.02
N LYS A 22 -3.69 -7.17 14.11
CA LYS A 22 -4.60 -7.83 15.07
C LYS A 22 -5.50 -6.83 15.79
N GLU A 23 -4.92 -5.77 16.36
CA GLU A 23 -5.63 -4.70 17.07
C GLU A 23 -6.70 -4.01 16.22
N HIS A 24 -6.46 -3.97 14.90
CA HIS A 24 -7.37 -3.35 13.94
C HIS A 24 -8.22 -4.35 13.17
N ASN A 25 -8.18 -5.65 13.56
CA ASN A 25 -8.91 -6.76 12.92
C ASN A 25 -8.65 -6.83 11.40
N ILE A 26 -7.41 -6.61 10.97
CA ILE A 26 -7.02 -6.68 9.57
C ILE A 26 -6.72 -8.13 9.18
N THR A 27 -7.42 -8.63 8.18
CA THR A 27 -7.23 -9.95 7.59
C THR A 27 -6.66 -9.89 6.17
N HIS A 28 -6.80 -8.74 5.49
CA HIS A 28 -6.34 -8.55 4.12
C HIS A 28 -5.59 -7.24 3.97
N VAL A 29 -4.37 -7.34 3.47
CA VAL A 29 -3.48 -6.23 3.17
C VAL A 29 -3.36 -6.09 1.65
N PHE A 30 -3.91 -5.03 1.08
CA PHE A 30 -3.56 -4.60 -0.26
C PHE A 30 -2.30 -3.75 -0.18
N SER A 31 -1.22 -4.16 -0.81
CA SER A 31 0.03 -3.41 -0.85
C SER A 31 0.34 -2.92 -2.26
N ASP A 32 0.67 -1.63 -2.37
CA ASP A 32 1.36 -1.17 -3.57
C ASP A 32 2.71 -1.89 -3.71
N LEU A 33 3.22 -1.95 -4.94
CA LEU A 33 4.46 -2.65 -5.28
C LEU A 33 5.66 -1.70 -5.22
N ASP A 34 5.68 -0.74 -6.15
CA ASP A 34 6.87 0.06 -6.45
C ASP A 34 7.09 1.16 -5.40
N ASN A 35 8.23 1.13 -4.75
CA ASN A 35 8.59 2.00 -3.62
C ASN A 35 7.80 1.75 -2.33
N THR A 36 6.99 0.69 -2.26
CA THR A 36 6.31 0.22 -1.04
C THR A 36 6.87 -1.12 -0.58
N LEU A 37 6.85 -2.17 -1.41
CA LEU A 37 7.47 -3.48 -1.13
C LEU A 37 8.96 -3.48 -1.49
N ASP A 38 9.28 -3.07 -2.72
CA ASP A 38 10.65 -2.88 -3.17
C ASP A 38 10.78 -1.64 -4.05
N ALA A 39 12.02 -1.21 -4.34
CA ALA A 39 12.26 -0.12 -5.27
C ALA A 39 11.75 -0.49 -6.67
N TYR A 40 11.28 0.50 -7.44
CA TYR A 40 10.66 0.28 -8.75
C TYR A 40 11.54 -0.48 -9.77
N ASN A 41 12.87 -0.42 -9.61
CA ASN A 41 13.86 -1.11 -10.48
C ASN A 41 14.22 -2.50 -9.97
N ILE A 42 13.60 -3.01 -8.93
CA ILE A 42 13.77 -4.38 -8.43
C ILE A 42 12.66 -5.24 -9.04
N PHE A 43 13.06 -6.19 -9.88
CA PHE A 43 12.12 -7.02 -10.65
C PHE A 43 11.74 -8.32 -9.94
N TYR A 44 12.52 -8.74 -8.96
CA TYR A 44 12.28 -9.95 -8.17
C TYR A 44 12.19 -9.62 -6.69
N PRO A 45 11.28 -10.24 -5.93
CA PRO A 45 11.13 -9.93 -4.51
C PRO A 45 12.42 -10.11 -3.72
N THR A 46 12.73 -9.14 -2.87
CA THR A 46 13.88 -9.25 -1.96
C THR A 46 13.57 -10.18 -0.78
N PRO A 47 14.60 -10.74 -0.09
CA PRO A 47 14.38 -11.62 1.06
C PRO A 47 13.48 -11.03 2.16
N ARG A 48 13.52 -9.71 2.36
CA ARG A 48 12.64 -9.03 3.33
C ARG A 48 11.16 -9.12 2.95
N VAL A 49 10.83 -9.13 1.65
CA VAL A 49 9.45 -9.26 1.18
C VAL A 49 8.95 -10.69 1.39
N PHE A 50 9.76 -11.70 1.11
CA PHE A 50 9.44 -13.10 1.45
C PHE A 50 9.15 -13.24 2.94
N LYS A 51 10.03 -12.69 3.79
CA LYS A 51 9.82 -12.71 5.24
C LYS A 51 8.51 -12.02 5.65
N LEU A 52 8.20 -10.85 5.08
CA LEU A 52 6.94 -10.15 5.35
C LEU A 52 5.73 -11.01 5.00
N VAL A 53 5.74 -11.65 3.82
CA VAL A 53 4.65 -12.53 3.38
C VAL A 53 4.47 -13.70 4.34
N ASP A 54 5.58 -14.35 4.74
CA ASP A 54 5.55 -15.46 5.66
C ASP A 54 5.05 -15.06 7.06
N ASP A 55 5.49 -13.90 7.56
CA ASP A 55 5.07 -13.39 8.85
C ASP A 55 3.59 -13.01 8.86
N LEU A 56 3.08 -12.36 7.82
CA LEU A 56 1.65 -12.08 7.68
C LEU A 56 0.82 -13.37 7.60
N LYS A 57 1.29 -14.35 6.82
CA LYS A 57 0.60 -15.64 6.67
C LYS A 57 0.49 -16.42 7.97
N LYS A 58 1.51 -16.38 8.85
CA LYS A 58 1.46 -17.00 10.18
C LYS A 58 0.37 -16.43 11.09
N GLU A 59 -0.03 -15.19 10.80
CA GLU A 59 -1.08 -14.46 11.52
C GLU A 59 -2.42 -14.47 10.78
N ASP A 60 -2.60 -15.39 9.81
CA ASP A 60 -3.79 -15.52 8.97
C ASP A 60 -4.14 -14.23 8.20
N ILE A 61 -3.12 -13.45 7.85
CA ILE A 61 -3.27 -12.21 7.09
C ILE A 61 -2.84 -12.45 5.64
N THR A 62 -3.75 -12.20 4.71
CA THR A 62 -3.49 -12.34 3.27
C THR A 62 -2.92 -11.06 2.69
N LEU A 63 -1.75 -11.14 2.05
CA LEU A 63 -1.19 -10.04 1.25
C LEU A 63 -1.67 -10.15 -0.19
N ILE A 64 -2.12 -9.02 -0.76
CA ILE A 64 -2.48 -8.86 -2.17
C ILE A 64 -1.70 -7.69 -2.73
N ILE A 65 -0.97 -7.90 -3.83
CA ILE A 65 -0.24 -6.82 -4.51
C ILE A 65 -1.19 -6.06 -5.44
N ILE A 66 -1.20 -4.73 -5.34
CA ILE A 66 -2.01 -3.87 -6.20
C ILE A 66 -1.15 -2.78 -6.84
N SER A 67 -0.97 -2.83 -8.16
CA SER A 67 -0.11 -1.90 -8.88
C SER A 67 -0.80 -1.30 -10.12
N ASN A 68 -0.42 -0.07 -10.48
CA ASN A 68 -0.80 0.55 -11.74
C ASN A 68 0.09 0.08 -12.91
N ASN A 69 1.09 -0.74 -12.65
CA ASN A 69 1.96 -1.32 -13.66
C ASN A 69 1.28 -2.38 -14.50
N HIS A 70 1.90 -2.71 -15.65
CA HIS A 70 1.44 -3.75 -16.57
C HIS A 70 1.54 -5.15 -15.96
N GLU A 71 0.76 -6.07 -16.54
CA GLU A 71 0.60 -7.44 -16.06
C GLU A 71 1.94 -8.15 -15.84
N ASN A 72 2.81 -8.18 -16.83
CA ASN A 72 4.09 -8.90 -16.73
C ASN A 72 4.90 -8.44 -15.53
N ARG A 73 5.03 -7.11 -15.30
CA ARG A 73 5.77 -6.56 -14.16
C ARG A 73 5.23 -7.06 -12.82
N VAL A 74 3.91 -7.03 -12.67
CA VAL A 74 3.26 -7.37 -11.39
C VAL A 74 3.24 -8.89 -11.19
N LYS A 75 2.94 -9.65 -12.25
CA LYS A 75 2.93 -11.11 -12.24
C LYS A 75 4.30 -11.71 -11.91
N ASP A 76 5.34 -11.24 -12.60
CA ASP A 76 6.72 -11.76 -12.42
C ASP A 76 7.22 -11.51 -10.99
N TYR A 77 6.81 -10.40 -10.39
CA TYR A 77 7.13 -10.10 -9.00
C TYR A 77 6.28 -10.89 -7.99
N ALA A 78 4.98 -11.06 -8.23
CA ALA A 78 4.06 -11.70 -7.29
C ALA A 78 4.16 -13.24 -7.31
N SER A 79 4.45 -13.83 -8.47
CA SER A 79 4.46 -15.28 -8.66
C SER A 79 5.40 -16.02 -7.68
N PRO A 80 6.65 -15.58 -7.46
CA PRO A 80 7.55 -16.24 -6.51
C PRO A 80 7.06 -16.19 -5.07
N LEU A 81 6.26 -15.16 -4.72
CA LEU A 81 5.68 -15.00 -3.38
C LEU A 81 4.42 -15.85 -3.15
N ASN A 82 3.87 -16.41 -4.22
CA ASN A 82 2.59 -17.12 -4.21
C ASN A 82 1.47 -16.29 -3.55
N VAL A 83 1.36 -15.01 -3.95
CA VAL A 83 0.33 -14.07 -3.48
C VAL A 83 -0.56 -13.62 -4.64
N ASN A 84 -1.81 -13.26 -4.33
CA ASN A 84 -2.70 -12.65 -5.29
C ASN A 84 -2.22 -11.26 -5.71
N TYR A 85 -2.52 -10.86 -6.95
CA TYR A 85 -2.12 -9.56 -7.46
C TYR A 85 -3.16 -8.92 -8.39
N MET A 86 -3.10 -7.61 -8.49
CA MET A 86 -3.88 -6.80 -9.42
C MET A 86 -2.94 -5.83 -10.14
N TYR A 87 -2.85 -5.99 -11.46
CA TYR A 87 -2.13 -5.10 -12.36
C TYR A 87 -3.08 -4.05 -12.97
N GLU A 88 -2.52 -3.00 -13.56
CA GLU A 88 -3.32 -1.90 -14.16
C GLU A 88 -4.51 -1.53 -13.27
N SER A 89 -4.23 -1.40 -11.98
CA SER A 89 -5.26 -1.30 -10.95
C SER A 89 -6.13 -0.06 -11.08
N GLY A 90 -5.64 0.96 -11.79
CA GLY A 90 -6.33 2.21 -12.04
C GLY A 90 -6.43 3.10 -10.80
N LYS A 91 -5.55 2.94 -9.80
CA LYS A 91 -5.48 3.87 -8.66
C LYS A 91 -5.28 5.30 -9.17
N PRO A 92 -6.04 6.29 -8.70
CA PRO A 92 -6.85 6.34 -7.48
C PRO A 92 -8.31 5.85 -7.59
N PHE A 93 -8.72 5.25 -8.70
CA PHE A 93 -10.07 4.71 -8.85
C PHE A 93 -10.22 3.41 -8.06
N LYS A 94 -11.39 3.23 -7.47
CA LYS A 94 -11.69 2.13 -6.53
C LYS A 94 -12.23 0.86 -7.17
N LYS A 95 -12.47 0.84 -8.50
CA LYS A 95 -13.25 -0.21 -9.17
C LYS A 95 -12.67 -1.61 -8.96
N LYS A 96 -11.36 -1.81 -9.21
CA LYS A 96 -10.73 -3.13 -9.09
C LYS A 96 -10.67 -3.61 -7.63
N ILE A 97 -10.34 -2.73 -6.69
CA ILE A 97 -10.33 -3.05 -5.25
C ILE A 97 -11.73 -3.46 -4.77
N LEU A 98 -12.76 -2.69 -5.10
CA LEU A 98 -14.13 -3.02 -4.69
C LEU A 98 -14.63 -4.31 -5.32
N LYS A 99 -14.25 -4.58 -6.58
CA LYS A 99 -14.56 -5.85 -7.23
C LYS A 99 -13.91 -7.02 -6.48
N TYR A 100 -12.62 -6.93 -6.15
CA TYR A 100 -11.93 -7.98 -5.40
C TYR A 100 -12.58 -8.23 -4.03
N ILE A 101 -12.89 -7.17 -3.30
CA ILE A 101 -13.56 -7.24 -1.99
C ILE A 101 -14.91 -7.96 -2.11
N SER A 102 -15.69 -7.62 -3.15
CA SER A 102 -16.99 -8.24 -3.42
C SER A 102 -16.86 -9.71 -3.82
N ASP A 103 -15.97 -10.01 -4.78
CA ASP A 103 -15.80 -11.36 -5.32
C ASP A 103 -15.32 -12.37 -4.26
N ASN A 104 -14.60 -11.88 -3.24
CA ASN A 104 -14.09 -12.68 -2.12
C ASN A 104 -14.91 -12.52 -0.84
N ASN A 105 -16.06 -11.86 -0.87
CA ASN A 105 -16.95 -11.63 0.28
C ASN A 105 -16.24 -11.01 1.50
N LEU A 106 -15.27 -10.11 1.28
CA LEU A 106 -14.48 -9.50 2.35
C LEU A 106 -15.24 -8.38 3.06
N ASN A 107 -15.05 -8.29 4.38
CA ASN A 107 -15.50 -7.13 5.13
C ASN A 107 -14.51 -5.96 4.92
N LYS A 108 -14.99 -4.80 4.48
CA LYS A 108 -14.16 -3.60 4.27
C LYS A 108 -13.43 -3.14 5.53
N GLU A 109 -14.00 -3.37 6.70
CA GLU A 109 -13.40 -3.01 7.98
C GLU A 109 -12.17 -3.88 8.32
N SER A 110 -12.04 -5.07 7.72
CA SER A 110 -10.90 -5.95 7.89
C SER A 110 -9.86 -5.83 6.76
N VAL A 111 -10.00 -4.82 5.91
CA VAL A 111 -9.11 -4.57 4.76
C VAL A 111 -8.34 -3.27 4.97
N ILE A 112 -7.05 -3.28 4.65
CA ILE A 112 -6.20 -2.09 4.63
C ILE A 112 -5.45 -1.98 3.30
N LEU A 113 -5.33 -0.76 2.77
CA LEU A 113 -4.45 -0.44 1.65
C LEU A 113 -3.20 0.25 2.17
N ILE A 114 -2.04 -0.30 1.84
CA ILE A 114 -0.72 0.24 2.18
C ILE A 114 -0.02 0.70 0.91
N GLY A 115 0.47 1.92 0.91
CA GLY A 115 1.19 2.47 -0.24
C GLY A 115 1.93 3.75 0.10
N ASP A 116 2.79 4.18 -0.83
CA ASP A 116 3.68 5.31 -0.63
C ASP A 116 3.22 6.61 -1.31
N GLN A 117 2.06 6.62 -1.98
CA GLN A 117 1.57 7.79 -2.70
C GLN A 117 0.20 8.27 -2.19
N LEU A 118 0.12 9.58 -1.88
CA LEU A 118 -1.13 10.21 -1.45
C LEU A 118 -2.18 10.23 -2.56
N LEU A 119 -1.76 10.58 -3.79
CA LEU A 119 -2.68 10.79 -4.91
C LEU A 119 -3.17 9.50 -5.57
N THR A 120 -2.48 8.40 -5.39
CA THR A 120 -2.89 7.10 -5.91
C THR A 120 -3.41 6.19 -4.80
N ASP A 121 -2.58 5.82 -3.83
CA ASP A 121 -2.91 4.83 -2.82
C ASP A 121 -3.86 5.36 -1.77
N VAL A 122 -3.50 6.48 -1.11
CA VAL A 122 -4.36 7.04 -0.07
C VAL A 122 -5.72 7.43 -0.65
N GLN A 123 -5.72 8.10 -1.79
CA GLN A 123 -6.97 8.49 -2.44
C GLN A 123 -7.80 7.28 -2.88
N CYS A 124 -7.17 6.21 -3.37
CA CYS A 124 -7.86 4.97 -3.76
C CYS A 124 -8.57 4.33 -2.55
N GLY A 125 -7.85 4.13 -1.46
CA GLY A 125 -8.43 3.53 -0.25
C GLY A 125 -9.55 4.40 0.35
N LYS A 126 -9.37 5.73 0.39
CA LYS A 126 -10.43 6.66 0.83
C LYS A 126 -11.66 6.61 -0.09
N ASN A 127 -11.46 6.51 -1.40
CA ASN A 127 -12.56 6.34 -2.35
C ASN A 127 -13.27 4.99 -2.18
N ALA A 128 -12.53 3.94 -1.83
CA ALA A 128 -13.08 2.60 -1.55
C ALA A 128 -13.72 2.49 -0.16
N LYS A 129 -13.49 3.47 0.72
CA LYS A 129 -13.91 3.46 2.14
C LYS A 129 -13.33 2.27 2.89
N ILE A 130 -12.04 2.03 2.73
CA ILE A 130 -11.24 1.06 3.49
C ILE A 130 -10.16 1.80 4.27
N LYS A 131 -9.55 1.14 5.27
CA LYS A 131 -8.42 1.70 6.01
C LYS A 131 -7.23 1.94 5.09
N VAL A 132 -6.45 2.99 5.35
CA VAL A 132 -5.26 3.35 4.57
C VAL A 132 -4.09 3.63 5.48
N LEU A 133 -2.96 2.98 5.20
CA LEU A 133 -1.67 3.27 5.81
C LEU A 133 -0.72 3.81 4.75
N LEU A 134 -0.20 5.01 5.00
CA LEU A 134 0.80 5.64 4.15
C LEU A 134 2.20 5.26 4.62
N THR A 135 3.08 4.84 3.70
CA THR A 135 4.51 4.65 3.99
C THR A 135 5.36 5.76 3.37
N ASP A 136 6.60 5.89 3.81
CA ASP A 136 7.59 6.62 3.02
C ASP A 136 8.06 5.75 1.86
N ARG A 137 8.51 6.40 0.78
CA ARG A 137 9.08 5.68 -0.38
C ARG A 137 10.44 5.08 -0.02
N ILE A 138 10.75 3.92 -0.61
CA ILE A 138 12.02 3.20 -0.35
C ILE A 138 13.20 3.95 -0.94
N VAL A 139 13.06 4.45 -2.18
CA VAL A 139 14.12 5.21 -2.87
C VAL A 139 13.57 6.53 -3.41
N PRO A 140 14.41 7.58 -3.50
CA PRO A 140 13.98 8.88 -4.01
C PRO A 140 13.68 8.90 -5.52
N ILE A 141 14.09 7.85 -6.24
CA ILE A 141 13.93 7.74 -7.69
C ILE A 141 12.62 7.03 -8.00
N ASP A 142 11.87 7.56 -8.95
CA ASP A 142 10.57 7.04 -9.39
C ASP A 142 10.54 6.87 -10.91
N GLN A 143 9.56 6.12 -11.39
CA GLN A 143 9.26 6.04 -12.81
C GLN A 143 8.93 7.43 -13.38
N PRO A 144 9.31 7.74 -14.63
CA PRO A 144 9.06 9.05 -15.25
C PRO A 144 7.59 9.49 -15.18
N VAL A 145 6.68 8.54 -15.34
CA VAL A 145 5.21 8.78 -15.32
C VAL A 145 4.72 9.29 -13.97
N THR A 146 5.40 8.94 -12.87
CA THR A 146 4.97 9.33 -11.51
C THR A 146 5.57 10.64 -11.03
N ARG A 147 6.50 11.24 -11.78
CA ARG A 147 7.23 12.46 -11.36
C ARG A 147 6.31 13.64 -11.01
N ILE A 148 5.28 13.89 -11.83
CA ILE A 148 4.33 14.99 -11.58
C ILE A 148 3.55 14.73 -10.29
N ASN A 149 3.03 13.52 -10.10
CA ASN A 149 2.33 13.15 -8.87
C ASN A 149 3.21 13.32 -7.63
N ARG A 150 4.53 13.07 -7.75
CA ARG A 150 5.49 13.23 -6.65
C ARG A 150 5.71 14.68 -6.20
N ILE A 151 5.63 15.64 -7.11
CA ILE A 151 5.73 17.07 -6.74
C ILE A 151 4.59 17.42 -5.79
N PHE A 152 3.36 17.05 -6.15
CA PHE A 152 2.18 17.25 -5.31
C PHE A 152 2.25 16.44 -4.02
N ASP A 153 2.67 15.18 -4.10
CA ASP A 153 2.84 14.29 -2.94
C ASP A 153 3.80 14.89 -1.91
N ASN A 154 4.98 15.33 -2.34
CA ASN A 154 5.97 15.96 -1.49
C ASN A 154 5.44 17.25 -0.84
N PHE A 155 4.71 18.08 -1.60
CA PHE A 155 4.10 19.30 -1.08
C PHE A 155 3.09 18.99 0.05
N PHE A 156 2.18 18.05 -0.19
CA PHE A 156 1.17 17.66 0.81
C PHE A 156 1.80 16.97 2.02
N ARG A 157 2.77 16.08 1.84
CA ARG A 157 3.52 15.45 2.95
C ARG A 157 4.22 16.48 3.82
N LYS A 158 4.94 17.44 3.20
CA LYS A 158 5.59 18.55 3.94
C LYS A 158 4.56 19.33 4.77
N LYS A 159 3.40 19.62 4.20
CA LYS A 159 2.31 20.32 4.90
C LYS A 159 1.73 19.49 6.06
N MET A 160 1.54 18.18 5.86
CA MET A 160 1.05 17.28 6.90
C MET A 160 2.06 17.11 8.04
N ARG A 161 3.36 16.96 7.74
CA ARG A 161 4.42 16.91 8.74
C ARG A 161 4.49 18.19 9.57
N LYS A 162 4.46 19.37 8.91
CA LYS A 162 4.43 20.66 9.64
C LYS A 162 3.24 20.83 10.58
N LYS A 163 2.12 20.17 10.29
CA LYS A 163 0.90 20.20 11.10
C LYS A 163 0.81 19.04 12.12
N GLY A 164 1.83 18.22 12.26
CA GLY A 164 1.83 17.05 13.13
C GLY A 164 0.85 15.93 12.71
N ILE A 165 0.26 16.02 11.51
CA ILE A 165 -0.79 15.08 11.08
C ILE A 165 -0.24 13.67 10.90
N LEU A 166 0.97 13.51 10.32
CA LEU A 166 1.57 12.19 10.12
C LEU A 166 2.07 11.61 11.45
N GLN A 167 2.71 12.43 12.28
CA GLN A 167 3.20 12.02 13.61
C GLN A 167 2.08 11.49 14.52
N ASN A 168 0.90 12.15 14.46
CA ASN A 168 -0.28 11.72 15.23
C ASN A 168 -0.94 10.43 14.71
N ARG A 169 -0.48 9.91 13.57
CA ARG A 169 -0.97 8.68 12.92
C ARG A 169 0.09 7.61 12.80
N GLU A 170 1.27 7.88 13.37
CA GLU A 170 2.39 6.94 13.32
C GLU A 170 2.05 5.67 14.11
N VAL A 171 2.19 4.54 13.43
CA VAL A 171 2.08 3.21 14.04
C VAL A 171 3.31 3.00 14.92
N LYS A 172 3.10 2.57 16.14
CA LYS A 172 4.16 2.33 17.14
C LYS A 172 4.26 0.86 17.46
#